data_03c546292942c02077677fb868299b18
#
_entry.id   03c546292942c02077677fb868299b18
#
_cell.length_a   1.000
_cell.length_b   1.000
_cell.length_c   1.000
_cell.angle_alpha   90.00
_cell.angle_beta   90.00
_cell.angle_gamma   90.00
#
_symmetry.space_group_name_H-M   'P 1'
#
loop_
_entity.id
_entity.type
_entity.pdbx_description
1 polymer ?
#
loop_
_entity_poly.entity_id
_entity_poly.type
_entity_poly.pdbx_seq_one_letter_code
_entity_poly.pdbx_strand_id
1 'polypeptide(L)' 'MKTEIYNLSRSEWENLIDEWIFNELHRAMLKRNLLDGRTYEQIAEQFDMSTRQVARLIPKLQEKLFRRIK' A
#
# COMPACT_ATOMS: atom_id res chain seq x y z
N MET A 1 6.24 -11.80 4.35
CA MET A 1 5.51 -10.55 4.04
C MET A 1 6.32 -9.35 4.48
N LYS A 2 6.28 -8.30 3.69
CA LYS A 2 7.03 -7.08 4.01
C LYS A 2 6.60 -6.44 5.33
N THR A 3 5.35 -6.59 5.70
CA THR A 3 4.83 -6.04 6.95
C THR A 3 5.50 -6.65 8.18
N GLU A 4 5.98 -7.88 8.07
CA GLU A 4 6.65 -8.56 9.17
C GLU A 4 8.03 -7.99 9.45
N ILE A 5 8.68 -7.42 8.44
CA ILE A 5 10.02 -6.87 8.57
C ILE A 5 10.04 -5.70 9.57
N TYR A 6 8.96 -4.94 9.61
CA TYR A 6 8.85 -3.76 10.45
C TYR A 6 8.16 -4.04 11.79
N ASN A 7 7.70 -5.26 11.99
CA ASN A 7 7.07 -5.69 13.23
C ASN A 7 5.90 -4.79 13.67
N LEU A 8 5.10 -4.35 12.72
CA LEU A 8 3.94 -3.50 12.98
C LEU A 8 2.66 -4.32 12.91
N SER A 9 1.71 -4.00 13.77
CA SER A 9 0.38 -4.61 13.72
C SER A 9 -0.41 -4.04 12.54
N ARG A 10 -1.53 -4.69 12.20
CA ARG A 10 -2.40 -4.22 11.14
C ARG A 10 -2.90 -2.80 11.40
N SER A 11 -3.34 -2.51 12.62
CA SER A 11 -3.84 -1.18 12.96
C SER A 11 -2.74 -0.12 12.89
N GLU A 12 -1.51 -0.47 13.27
CA GLU A 12 -0.38 0.45 13.14
C GLU A 12 -0.10 0.76 11.67
N TRP A 13 -0.16 -0.23 10.80
CA TRP A 13 -0.01 -0.02 9.37
C TRP A 13 -1.10 0.87 8.81
N GLU A 14 -2.35 0.62 9.21
CA GLU A 14 -3.49 1.43 8.75
C GLU A 14 -3.33 2.88 9.16
N ASN A 15 -2.95 3.13 10.40
CA ASN A 15 -2.74 4.47 10.91
C ASN A 15 -1.61 5.18 10.16
N LEU A 16 -0.53 4.47 9.92
CA LEU A 16 0.61 5.01 9.20
C LEU A 16 0.26 5.40 7.77
N ILE A 17 -0.48 4.53 7.08
CA ILE A 17 -0.94 4.80 5.73
C ILE A 17 -1.86 6.04 5.72
N ASP A 18 -2.82 6.10 6.65
CA ASP A 18 -3.75 7.22 6.73
C ASP A 18 -3.03 8.53 7.05
N GLU A 19 -1.96 8.47 7.82
CA GLU A 19 -1.21 9.65 8.20
C GLU A 19 -0.35 10.21 7.07
N TRP A 20 0.30 9.33 6.30
CA TRP A 20 1.29 9.75 5.32
C TRP A 20 0.86 9.69 3.86
N ILE A 21 -0.21 8.97 3.55
CA ILE A 21 -0.75 8.89 2.20
C ILE A 21 -2.07 9.65 2.17
N PHE A 22 -2.07 10.79 1.52
CA PHE A 22 -3.20 11.71 1.57
C PHE A 22 -4.31 11.44 0.56
N ASN A 23 -3.98 10.75 -0.54
CA ASN A 23 -4.97 10.42 -1.56
C ASN A 23 -5.75 9.18 -1.14
N GLU A 24 -7.08 9.28 -1.08
CA GLU A 24 -7.93 8.18 -0.64
C GLU A 24 -7.79 6.92 -1.50
N LEU A 25 -7.68 7.10 -2.82
CA LEU A 25 -7.47 5.96 -3.73
C LEU A 25 -6.15 5.27 -3.43
N HIS A 26 -5.10 6.05 -3.24
CA HIS A 26 -3.77 5.51 -2.94
C HIS A 26 -3.76 4.79 -1.59
N ARG A 27 -4.47 5.32 -0.60
CA ARG A 27 -4.60 4.65 0.70
C ARG A 27 -5.25 3.28 0.55
N ALA A 28 -6.35 3.23 -0.19
CA ALA A 28 -7.07 1.98 -0.41
C ALA A 28 -6.20 0.97 -1.14
N MET A 29 -5.52 1.38 -2.20
CA MET A 29 -4.65 0.51 -2.98
C MET A 29 -3.51 -0.04 -2.14
N LEU A 30 -2.86 0.82 -1.36
CA LEU A 30 -1.73 0.42 -0.53
C LEU A 30 -2.17 -0.54 0.58
N LYS A 31 -3.33 -0.30 1.17
CA LYS A 31 -3.88 -1.22 2.17
C LYS A 31 -4.17 -2.60 1.57
N ARG A 32 -4.71 -2.64 0.36
CA ARG A 32 -4.94 -3.93 -0.31
C ARG A 32 -3.63 -4.66 -0.55
N ASN A 33 -2.60 -3.94 -0.93
CA ASN A 33 -1.29 -4.55 -1.19
C ASN A 33 -0.61 -5.02 0.11
N LEU A 34 -0.47 -4.14 1.09
CA LEU A 34 0.31 -4.44 2.29
C LEU A 34 -0.44 -5.26 3.33
N LEU A 35 -1.73 -5.00 3.51
CA LEU A 35 -2.52 -5.65 4.56
C LEU A 35 -3.24 -6.89 4.08
N ASP A 36 -3.80 -6.84 2.89
CA ASP A 36 -4.58 -7.96 2.35
C ASP A 36 -3.77 -8.88 1.44
N GLY A 37 -2.54 -8.51 1.13
CA GLY A 37 -1.66 -9.33 0.29
C GLY A 37 -2.13 -9.48 -1.15
N ARG A 38 -2.91 -8.53 -1.67
CA ARG A 38 -3.41 -8.58 -3.04
C ARG A 38 -2.30 -8.33 -4.04
N THR A 39 -2.38 -9.03 -5.17
CA THR A 39 -1.43 -8.82 -6.28
C THR A 39 -1.76 -7.51 -6.99
N TYR A 40 -0.82 -7.01 -7.79
CA TYR A 40 -1.06 -5.83 -8.60
C TYR A 40 -2.21 -6.04 -9.58
N GLU A 41 -2.33 -7.24 -10.13
CA GLU A 41 -3.42 -7.58 -11.05
C GLU A 41 -4.78 -7.49 -10.35
N GLN A 42 -4.87 -8.02 -9.12
CA GLN A 42 -6.09 -7.96 -8.34
C GLN A 42 -6.46 -6.53 -7.97
N ILE A 43 -5.47 -5.72 -7.61
CA ILE A 43 -5.69 -4.32 -7.28
C ILE A 43 -6.12 -3.53 -8.53
N ALA A 44 -5.47 -3.77 -9.65
CA ALA A 44 -5.82 -3.13 -10.91
C ALA A 44 -7.26 -3.42 -11.29
N GLU A 45 -7.69 -4.66 -11.16
CA GLU A 45 -9.06 -5.07 -11.45
C GLU A 45 -10.05 -4.41 -10.49
N GLN A 46 -9.74 -4.38 -9.21
CA GLN A 46 -10.62 -3.80 -8.20
C GLN A 46 -10.84 -2.30 -8.41
N PHE A 47 -9.81 -1.59 -8.79
CA PHE A 47 -9.86 -0.13 -8.92
C PHE A 47 -9.96 0.36 -10.36
N ASP A 48 -10.23 -0.55 -11.28
CA ASP A 48 -10.41 -0.23 -12.71
C ASP A 48 -9.19 0.50 -13.29
N MET A 49 -8.02 -0.04 -13.01
CA MET A 49 -6.75 0.48 -13.49
C MET A 49 -6.00 -0.59 -14.26
N SER A 50 -5.01 -0.19 -15.04
CA SER A 50 -4.14 -1.17 -15.67
C SER A 50 -3.13 -1.71 -14.65
N THR A 51 -2.71 -2.95 -14.83
CA THR A 51 -1.67 -3.55 -13.97
C THR A 51 -0.39 -2.72 -14.03
N ARG A 52 -0.08 -2.16 -15.18
CA ARG A 52 1.09 -1.32 -15.39
C ARG A 52 1.07 -0.07 -14.51
N GLN A 53 -0.10 0.57 -14.43
CA GLN A 53 -0.27 1.74 -13.56
C GLN A 53 -0.07 1.39 -12.10
N VAL A 54 -0.66 0.28 -11.67
CA VAL A 54 -0.52 -0.21 -10.29
C VAL A 54 0.94 -0.55 -10.00
N ALA A 55 1.61 -1.23 -10.92
CA ALA A 55 3.01 -1.62 -10.77
C ALA A 55 3.95 -0.42 -10.67
N ARG A 56 3.56 0.72 -11.21
CA ARG A 56 4.33 1.96 -11.07
C ARG A 56 4.02 2.69 -9.78
N LEU A 57 2.75 2.68 -9.40
CA LEU A 57 2.27 3.48 -8.28
C LEU A 57 2.60 2.85 -6.93
N ILE A 58 2.32 1.56 -6.76
CA ILE A 58 2.50 0.90 -5.47
C ILE A 58 3.92 1.01 -4.93
N PRO A 59 4.98 0.74 -5.72
CA PRO A 59 6.34 0.87 -5.20
C PRO A 59 6.68 2.30 -4.74
N LYS A 60 6.14 3.30 -5.41
CA LYS A 60 6.35 4.69 -5.01
C LYS A 60 5.68 4.99 -3.67
N LEU A 61 4.48 4.48 -3.48
CA LEU A 61 3.75 4.64 -2.23
C LEU A 61 4.45 3.90 -1.10
N GLN A 62 4.93 2.69 -1.36
CA GLN A 62 5.69 1.92 -0.38
C GLN A 62 6.96 2.65 0.04
N GLU A 63 7.70 3.19 -0.92
CA GLU A 63 8.92 3.93 -0.63
C GLU A 63 8.64 5.15 0.25
N LYS A 64 7.60 5.90 -0.08
CA LYS A 64 7.20 7.06 0.70
C LYS A 64 6.85 6.67 2.14
N LEU A 65 6.13 5.57 2.30
CA LEU A 65 5.71 5.09 3.61
C LEU A 65 6.88 4.55 4.41
N PHE A 66 7.73 3.72 3.80
CA PHE A 66 8.83 3.05 4.49
C PHE A 66 9.87 4.03 4.99
N ARG A 67 10.03 5.18 4.36
CA ARG A 67 10.91 6.22 4.83
C ARG A 67 10.51 6.78 6.19
N ARG A 68 9.23 6.64 6.54
CA ARG A 68 8.69 7.18 7.79
C ARG A 68 8.79 6.21 8.95
N ILE A 69 9.11 4.95 8.67
CA ILE A 69 9.13 3.90 9.69
C ILE A 69 10.43 3.89 10.51
N LYS A 70 11.47 4.42 10.01
CA LYS A 70 12.81 4.36 10.65
C LYS A 70 12.85 4.95 12.06
#